data_c16a4ed6b43ecb308145b50320382fb4
#
_entry.id   c16a4ed6b43ecb308145b50320382fb4
#
_cell.length_a   1.000
_cell.length_b   1.000
_cell.length_c   1.000
_cell.angle_alpha   90.00
_cell.angle_beta   90.00
_cell.angle_gamma   90.00
#
_symmetry.space_group_name_H-M   'P 1'
#
loop_
_entity.id
_entity.type
_entity.pdbx_description
1 polymer ?
#
loop_
_entity_poly.entity_id
_entity_poly.type
_entity_poly.pdbx_seq_one_letter_code
_entity_poly.pdbx_strand_id
1 'polypeptide(L)'
;LDAINVALQGAAGKTAVHICFGYAAMTKERPEGYSFLPQMKNCTCNQISIETAQSNLDTSVLEELRGKDIILGVLNLGDQTVETPQVVAARIRRALPHVDADKIIVAPDCGLKYLPRAVAFGKMKAMADGAAIVRAELG
;
A
#
# COMPACT_ATOMS: atom_id res chain seq x y z
N LEU A 1 -8.88 -14.43 10.42
CA LEU A 1 -7.52 -14.83 10.00
C LEU A 1 -7.52 -16.25 9.44
N ASP A 2 -8.14 -17.20 10.12
CA ASP A 2 -8.12 -18.63 9.74
C ASP A 2 -8.64 -18.87 8.31
N ALA A 3 -9.73 -18.23 7.93
CA ALA A 3 -10.27 -18.32 6.58
C ALA A 3 -9.27 -17.84 5.50
N ILE A 4 -8.52 -16.77 5.80
CA ILE A 4 -7.47 -16.26 4.90
C ILE A 4 -6.33 -17.29 4.79
N ASN A 5 -5.88 -17.81 5.92
CA ASN A 5 -4.81 -18.81 5.95
C ASN A 5 -5.21 -20.10 5.22
N VAL A 6 -6.47 -20.54 5.37
CA VAL A 6 -7.01 -21.69 4.60
C VAL A 6 -7.04 -21.39 3.10
N ALA A 7 -7.47 -20.18 2.70
CA ALA A 7 -7.49 -19.79 1.28
C ALA A 7 -6.10 -19.73 0.63
N LEU A 8 -5.05 -19.53 1.43
CA LEU A 8 -3.66 -19.48 0.96
C LEU A 8 -2.99 -20.87 0.89
N GLN A 9 -3.63 -21.92 1.45
CA GLN A 9 -3.08 -23.26 1.44
C GLN A 9 -2.90 -23.79 0.03
N GLY A 10 -1.72 -24.37 -0.26
CA GLY A 10 -1.40 -24.93 -1.56
C GLY A 10 -1.03 -23.90 -2.64
N ALA A 11 -1.07 -22.61 -2.35
CA ALA A 11 -0.58 -21.59 -3.28
C ALA A 11 0.95 -21.71 -3.44
N ALA A 12 1.40 -21.85 -4.68
CA ALA A 12 2.82 -21.87 -5.00
C ALA A 12 3.38 -20.45 -5.17
N GLY A 13 4.61 -20.21 -4.69
CA GLY A 13 5.28 -18.92 -4.79
C GLY A 13 4.91 -17.93 -3.68
N LYS A 14 5.26 -16.66 -3.88
CA LYS A 14 4.92 -15.59 -2.92
C LYS A 14 3.43 -15.25 -2.99
N THR A 15 2.80 -15.21 -1.84
CA THR A 15 1.39 -14.85 -1.69
C THR A 15 1.25 -13.45 -1.10
N ALA A 16 0.24 -12.70 -1.53
CA ALA A 16 -0.08 -11.38 -1.03
C ALA A 16 -1.55 -11.30 -0.59
N VAL A 17 -1.80 -10.60 0.50
CA VAL A 17 -3.15 -10.24 0.94
C VAL A 17 -3.33 -8.74 0.83
N HIS A 18 -4.34 -8.30 0.08
CA HIS A 18 -4.70 -6.89 -0.04
C HIS A 18 -5.78 -6.53 0.97
N ILE A 19 -5.53 -5.49 1.75
CA ILE A 19 -6.44 -4.96 2.76
C ILE A 19 -6.96 -3.62 2.26
N CYS A 20 -8.24 -3.57 1.92
CA CYS A 20 -8.89 -2.43 1.28
C CYS A 20 -10.02 -1.88 2.15
N PHE A 21 -10.13 -0.56 2.22
CA PHE A 21 -11.31 0.11 2.81
C PHE A 21 -12.50 0.20 1.86
N GLY A 22 -12.39 -0.38 0.68
CA GLY A 22 -13.35 -0.27 -0.41
C GLY A 22 -13.00 0.86 -1.38
N TYR A 23 -13.59 0.80 -2.58
CA TYR A 23 -13.33 1.83 -3.60
C TYR A 23 -13.82 3.20 -3.14
N ALA A 24 -12.99 4.22 -3.26
CA ALA A 24 -13.30 5.59 -2.88
C ALA A 24 -14.53 6.17 -3.56
N ALA A 25 -14.82 5.72 -4.79
CA ALA A 25 -16.02 6.11 -5.52
C ALA A 25 -17.32 5.57 -4.88
N MET A 26 -17.23 4.53 -4.05
CA MET A 26 -18.38 3.81 -3.47
C MET A 26 -18.45 3.94 -1.95
N THR A 27 -17.31 4.03 -1.28
CA THR A 27 -17.23 4.07 0.19
C THR A 27 -16.84 5.47 0.65
N LYS A 28 -17.78 6.20 1.24
CA LYS A 28 -17.57 7.58 1.71
C LYS A 28 -17.04 7.65 3.14
N GLU A 29 -17.50 6.75 4.00
CA GLU A 29 -17.04 6.65 5.39
C GLU A 29 -15.93 5.62 5.48
N ARG A 30 -14.81 6.01 6.11
CA ARG A 30 -13.64 5.17 6.25
C ARG A 30 -13.25 5.08 7.71
N PRO A 31 -12.88 3.88 8.20
CA PRO A 31 -12.33 3.77 9.53
C PRO A 31 -10.99 4.53 9.61
N GLU A 32 -10.66 5.07 10.78
CA GLU A 32 -9.42 5.81 11.02
C GLU A 32 -8.17 4.92 11.05
N GLY A 33 -8.33 3.61 10.86
CA GLY A 33 -7.22 2.66 10.85
C GLY A 33 -7.66 1.21 10.70
N TYR A 34 -6.70 0.33 10.78
CA TYR A 34 -6.87 -1.11 10.65
C TYR A 34 -6.82 -1.77 12.04
N SER A 35 -7.95 -1.89 12.74
CA SER A 35 -8.03 -2.47 14.09
C SER A 35 -7.56 -3.93 14.17
N PHE A 36 -7.56 -4.65 13.05
CA PHE A 36 -7.15 -6.05 12.97
C PHE A 36 -5.71 -6.25 12.47
N LEU A 37 -4.96 -5.18 12.22
CA LEU A 37 -3.59 -5.26 11.69
C LEU A 37 -2.66 -6.13 12.56
N PRO A 38 -2.70 -6.03 13.91
CA PRO A 38 -1.87 -6.88 14.74
C PRO A 38 -2.09 -8.39 14.54
N GLN A 39 -3.32 -8.79 14.20
CA GLN A 39 -3.60 -10.20 13.90
C GLN A 39 -2.98 -10.64 12.57
N MET A 40 -2.81 -9.71 11.62
CA MET A 40 -2.25 -10.03 10.30
C MET A 40 -0.79 -10.46 10.32
N LYS A 41 -0.04 -10.16 11.39
CA LYS A 41 1.31 -10.72 11.57
C LYS A 41 1.32 -12.25 11.53
N ASN A 42 0.23 -12.89 11.96
CA ASN A 42 0.06 -14.35 11.97
C ASN A 42 -0.56 -14.91 10.66
N CYS A 43 -0.80 -14.06 9.66
CA CYS A 43 -1.20 -14.52 8.33
C CYS A 43 -0.05 -15.31 7.68
N THR A 44 -0.36 -16.38 6.97
CA THR A 44 0.65 -17.20 6.27
C THR A 44 1.14 -16.55 4.96
N CYS A 45 0.56 -15.43 4.53
CA CYS A 45 1.02 -14.70 3.35
C CYS A 45 2.44 -14.13 3.54
N ASN A 46 3.16 -13.97 2.43
CA ASN A 46 4.48 -13.34 2.41
C ASN A 46 4.39 -11.81 2.42
N GLN A 47 3.35 -11.26 1.82
CA GLN A 47 3.20 -9.84 1.54
C GLN A 47 1.83 -9.34 2.01
N ILE A 48 1.79 -8.11 2.53
CA ILE A 48 0.54 -7.43 2.88
C ILE A 48 0.48 -6.12 2.11
N SER A 49 -0.61 -5.95 1.37
CA SER A 49 -0.91 -4.71 0.64
C SER A 49 -1.86 -3.85 1.46
N ILE A 50 -1.46 -2.60 1.71
CA ILE A 50 -2.14 -1.69 2.62
C ILE A 50 -2.28 -0.29 2.01
N GLU A 51 -3.47 0.31 2.14
CA GLU A 51 -3.75 1.68 1.70
C GLU A 51 -3.19 2.68 2.72
N THR A 52 -2.29 3.57 2.32
CA THR A 52 -1.74 4.60 3.20
C THR A 52 -1.90 6.03 2.67
N ALA A 53 -2.19 6.21 1.39
CA ALA A 53 -2.30 7.53 0.79
C ALA A 53 -3.68 8.16 0.99
N GLN A 54 -4.74 7.41 0.74
CA GLN A 54 -6.11 7.91 0.81
C GLN A 54 -6.61 8.01 2.24
N SER A 55 -6.25 7.08 3.10
CA SER A 55 -6.60 7.09 4.52
C SER A 55 -5.71 8.02 5.36
N ASN A 56 -4.61 8.51 4.77
CA ASN A 56 -3.53 9.19 5.52
C ASN A 56 -3.12 8.41 6.78
N LEU A 57 -3.05 7.09 6.66
CA LEU A 57 -2.75 6.17 7.74
C LEU A 57 -1.43 6.55 8.45
N ASP A 58 -1.43 6.48 9.77
CA ASP A 58 -0.17 6.51 10.52
C ASP A 58 0.66 5.27 10.19
N THR A 59 1.81 5.48 9.58
CA THR A 59 2.67 4.39 9.11
C THR A 59 3.38 3.63 10.22
N SER A 60 3.33 4.11 11.47
CA SER A 60 3.86 3.37 12.63
C SER A 60 3.16 2.02 12.85
N VAL A 61 1.91 1.88 12.40
CA VAL A 61 1.17 0.61 12.46
C VAL A 61 1.83 -0.51 11.63
N LEU A 62 2.70 -0.16 10.67
CA LEU A 62 3.43 -1.14 9.87
C LEU A 62 4.43 -1.96 10.69
N GLU A 63 4.86 -1.46 11.86
CA GLU A 63 5.72 -2.21 12.78
C GLU A 63 5.07 -3.50 13.28
N GLU A 64 3.73 -3.55 13.32
CA GLU A 64 2.98 -4.75 13.68
C GLU A 64 3.13 -5.88 12.64
N LEU A 65 3.55 -5.56 11.41
CA LEU A 65 3.70 -6.48 10.31
C LEU A 65 5.14 -6.95 10.07
N ARG A 66 6.00 -6.82 11.07
CA ARG A 66 7.42 -7.23 10.97
C ARG A 66 7.55 -8.67 10.44
N GLY A 67 8.46 -8.85 9.49
CA GLY A 67 8.70 -10.13 8.81
C GLY A 67 7.89 -10.30 7.50
N LYS A 68 7.01 -9.37 7.15
CA LYS A 68 6.29 -9.32 5.88
C LYS A 68 6.93 -8.32 4.93
N ASP A 69 6.83 -8.57 3.63
CA ASP A 69 7.01 -7.51 2.64
C ASP A 69 5.74 -6.64 2.61
N ILE A 70 5.89 -5.33 2.56
CA ILE A 70 4.78 -4.37 2.56
C ILE A 70 4.57 -3.81 1.17
N ILE A 71 3.42 -4.11 0.57
CA ILE A 71 2.97 -3.45 -0.65
C ILE A 71 2.28 -2.16 -0.20
N LEU A 72 3.06 -1.07 -0.22
CA LEU A 72 2.70 0.23 0.31
C LEU A 72 1.89 1.03 -0.71
N GLY A 73 0.63 1.30 -0.42
CA GLY A 73 -0.23 2.17 -1.22
C GLY A 73 0.21 3.63 -1.09
N VAL A 74 0.60 4.26 -2.20
CA VAL A 74 1.11 5.65 -2.22
C VAL A 74 0.36 6.57 -3.17
N LEU A 75 -0.66 6.07 -3.86
CA LEU A 75 -1.53 6.87 -4.73
C LEU A 75 -2.94 6.94 -4.15
N ASN A 76 -3.42 8.18 -3.95
CA ASN A 76 -4.80 8.42 -3.54
C ASN A 76 -5.74 8.23 -4.73
N LEU A 77 -6.71 7.34 -4.60
CA LEU A 77 -7.72 7.06 -5.62
C LEU A 77 -9.05 7.79 -5.34
N GLY A 78 -9.10 8.59 -4.28
CA GLY A 78 -10.28 9.37 -3.89
C GLY A 78 -10.55 10.58 -4.78
N ASP A 79 -9.54 11.02 -5.52
CA ASP A 79 -9.67 12.10 -6.48
C ASP A 79 -8.87 11.84 -7.77
N GLN A 80 -9.08 12.70 -8.78
CA GLN A 80 -8.42 12.58 -10.08
C GLN A 80 -7.13 13.41 -10.17
N THR A 81 -6.72 14.07 -9.11
CA THR A 81 -5.46 14.82 -9.08
C THR A 81 -4.29 13.87 -9.24
N VAL A 82 -3.45 14.10 -10.23
CA VAL A 82 -2.21 13.35 -10.41
C VAL A 82 -1.19 13.85 -9.40
N GLU A 83 -0.69 12.97 -8.55
CA GLU A 83 0.36 13.29 -7.58
C GLU A 83 1.64 13.73 -8.29
N THR A 84 2.42 14.58 -7.65
CA THR A 84 3.80 14.83 -8.08
C THR A 84 4.72 13.71 -7.57
N PRO A 85 5.87 13.47 -8.24
CA PRO A 85 6.88 12.52 -7.74
C PRO A 85 7.33 12.82 -6.30
N GLN A 86 7.39 14.11 -5.93
CA GLN A 86 7.78 14.55 -4.58
C GLN A 86 6.75 14.14 -3.51
N VAL A 87 5.45 14.23 -3.82
CA VAL A 87 4.38 13.77 -2.94
C VAL A 87 4.47 12.27 -2.72
N VAL A 88 4.70 11.50 -3.79
CA VAL A 88 4.90 10.05 -3.69
C VAL A 88 6.13 9.72 -2.86
N ALA A 89 7.27 10.37 -3.14
CA ALA A 89 8.50 10.18 -2.38
C ALA A 89 8.30 10.48 -0.88
N ALA A 90 7.58 11.56 -0.55
CA ALA A 90 7.26 11.89 0.84
C ALA A 90 6.43 10.79 1.52
N ARG A 91 5.45 10.20 0.81
CA ARG A 91 4.65 9.08 1.33
C ARG A 91 5.49 7.83 1.57
N ILE A 92 6.44 7.51 0.67
CA ILE A 92 7.36 6.39 0.86
C ILE A 92 8.26 6.63 2.08
N ARG A 93 8.85 7.82 2.21
CA ARG A 93 9.73 8.17 3.35
C ARG A 93 9.05 8.04 4.70
N ARG A 94 7.72 8.25 4.78
CA ARG A 94 6.96 8.04 6.03
C ARG A 94 7.02 6.59 6.51
N ALA A 95 7.13 5.62 5.61
CA ALA A 95 7.19 4.20 5.96
C ALA A 95 8.60 3.71 6.34
N LEU A 96 9.66 4.35 5.84
CA LEU A 96 11.05 3.91 6.04
C LEU A 96 11.49 3.79 7.51
N PRO A 97 11.03 4.62 8.46
CA PRO A 97 11.35 4.41 9.88
C PRO A 97 10.77 3.13 10.49
N HIS A 98 9.75 2.55 9.86
CA HIS A 98 8.95 1.45 10.39
C HIS A 98 9.14 0.13 9.63
N VAL A 99 9.65 0.20 8.38
CA VAL A 99 9.83 -0.95 7.49
C VAL A 99 11.15 -0.81 6.75
N ASP A 100 11.95 -1.87 6.74
CA ASP A 100 13.20 -1.90 5.97
C ASP A 100 12.93 -1.64 4.48
N ALA A 101 13.78 -0.85 3.85
CA ALA A 101 13.58 -0.40 2.47
C ALA A 101 13.45 -1.56 1.46
N ASP A 102 14.18 -2.65 1.68
CA ASP A 102 14.14 -3.87 0.85
C ASP A 102 12.83 -4.68 1.02
N LYS A 103 12.02 -4.33 2.03
CA LYS A 103 10.70 -4.91 2.31
C LYS A 103 9.55 -4.07 1.77
N ILE A 104 9.82 -2.90 1.20
CA ILE A 104 8.78 -2.01 0.66
C ILE A 104 8.61 -2.23 -0.84
N ILE A 105 7.39 -2.51 -1.25
CA ILE A 105 6.94 -2.57 -2.64
C ILE A 105 5.93 -1.43 -2.84
N VAL A 106 6.22 -0.50 -3.73
CA VAL A 106 5.37 0.67 -3.97
C VAL A 106 4.21 0.31 -4.89
N ALA A 107 2.99 0.69 -4.53
CA ALA A 107 1.78 0.40 -5.30
C ALA A 107 0.75 1.54 -5.18
N PRO A 108 -0.30 1.58 -6.02
CA PRO A 108 -1.50 2.35 -5.73
C PRO A 108 -2.22 1.80 -4.48
N ASP A 109 -3.01 2.64 -3.80
CA ASP A 109 -3.82 2.19 -2.66
C ASP A 109 -4.73 1.01 -3.05
N CYS A 110 -5.34 1.06 -4.23
CA CYS A 110 -6.19 0.00 -4.76
C CYS A 110 -6.15 0.00 -6.30
N GLY A 111 -7.06 -0.72 -6.95
CA GLY A 111 -7.15 -0.78 -8.42
C GLY A 111 -7.55 0.55 -9.06
N LEU A 112 -6.90 0.94 -10.15
CA LEU A 112 -7.08 2.21 -10.85
C LEU A 112 -8.30 2.22 -11.82
N LYS A 113 -9.10 1.16 -11.85
CA LYS A 113 -10.10 0.91 -12.90
C LYS A 113 -11.20 1.97 -13.03
N TYR A 114 -11.45 2.74 -11.99
CA TYR A 114 -12.48 3.80 -11.98
C TYR A 114 -11.94 5.17 -12.36
N LEU A 115 -10.64 5.30 -12.58
CA LEU A 115 -10.03 6.56 -13.01
C LEU A 115 -10.00 6.64 -14.55
N PRO A 116 -10.13 7.86 -15.12
CA PRO A 116 -9.84 8.06 -16.53
C PRO A 116 -8.42 7.59 -16.88
N ARG A 117 -8.25 6.97 -18.05
CA ARG A 117 -6.97 6.38 -18.47
C ARG A 117 -5.78 7.35 -18.35
N ALA A 118 -5.96 8.59 -18.77
CA ALA A 118 -4.91 9.61 -18.69
C ALA A 118 -4.49 9.90 -17.25
N VAL A 119 -5.47 9.98 -16.33
CA VAL A 119 -5.22 10.18 -14.89
C VAL A 119 -4.51 8.97 -14.29
N ALA A 120 -5.00 7.76 -14.57
CA ALA A 120 -4.38 6.52 -14.10
C ALA A 120 -2.93 6.41 -14.57
N PHE A 121 -2.66 6.70 -15.85
CA PHE A 121 -1.30 6.69 -16.39
C PHE A 121 -0.41 7.75 -15.74
N GLY A 122 -0.91 8.98 -15.57
CA GLY A 122 -0.18 10.05 -14.88
C GLY A 122 0.18 9.69 -13.44
N LYS A 123 -0.76 9.13 -12.69
CA LYS A 123 -0.52 8.64 -11.33
C LYS A 123 0.55 7.53 -11.29
N MET A 124 0.48 6.56 -12.18
CA MET A 124 1.47 5.48 -12.27
C MET A 124 2.86 6.01 -12.61
N LYS A 125 2.95 7.00 -13.52
CA LYS A 125 4.22 7.65 -13.84
C LYS A 125 4.78 8.38 -12.62
N ALA A 126 3.96 9.17 -11.93
CA ALA A 126 4.37 9.87 -10.71
C ALA A 126 4.84 8.89 -9.62
N MET A 127 4.22 7.73 -9.52
CA MET A 127 4.62 6.67 -8.59
C MET A 127 6.02 6.12 -8.93
N ALA A 128 6.28 5.81 -10.19
CA ALA A 128 7.58 5.32 -10.64
C ALA A 128 8.69 6.36 -10.41
N ASP A 129 8.42 7.61 -10.78
CA ASP A 129 9.36 8.72 -10.61
C ASP A 129 9.63 9.01 -9.12
N GLY A 130 8.60 8.98 -8.27
CA GLY A 130 8.73 9.16 -6.82
C GLY A 130 9.51 8.04 -6.14
N ALA A 131 9.31 6.80 -6.57
CA ALA A 131 10.10 5.67 -6.10
C ALA A 131 11.59 5.79 -6.53
N ALA A 132 11.84 6.31 -7.75
CA ALA A 132 13.21 6.55 -8.21
C ALA A 132 13.94 7.60 -7.36
N ILE A 133 13.25 8.66 -6.92
CA ILE A 133 13.81 9.66 -6.01
C ILE A 133 14.30 8.99 -4.71
N VAL A 134 13.43 8.19 -4.08
CA VAL A 134 13.78 7.54 -2.80
C VAL A 134 14.90 6.50 -2.99
N ARG A 135 14.90 5.73 -4.08
CA ARG A 135 16.00 4.80 -4.37
C ARG A 135 17.34 5.50 -4.49
N ALA A 136 17.38 6.67 -5.15
CA ALA A 136 18.61 7.45 -5.29
C ALA A 136 19.11 8.02 -3.95
N GLU A 137 18.24 8.22 -2.98
CA GLU A 137 18.61 8.67 -1.62
C GLU A 137 19.15 7.53 -0.76
N LEU A 138 18.71 6.30 -1.03
CA LEU A 138 19.14 5.14 -0.24
C LEU A 138 20.45 4.51 -0.74
N GLY A 139 20.94 4.89 -1.94
CA GLY A 139 22.16 4.37 -2.54
C GLY A 139 21.87 3.13 -3.37
#